data_41a7ae793175533084a586f11635f563
#
_entry.id   41a7ae793175533084a586f11635f563
#
_cell.length_a   1.000
_cell.length_b   1.000
_cell.length_c   1.000
_cell.angle_alpha   90.00
_cell.angle_beta   90.00
_cell.angle_gamma   90.00
#
_symmetry.space_group_name_H-M   'P 1'
#
loop_
_entity.id
_entity.type
_entity.pdbx_description
1 polymer ?
#
loop_
_entity_poly.entity_id
_entity_poly.type
_entity_poly.pdbx_seq_one_letter_code
_entity_poly.pdbx_strand_id
1 'polypeptide(L)'
;MAFQAGGQRPAPRPGPGTPEAAHDYLRDYAVLLDSVPFPSLVVDHRWDVLLTNGAFRTLFQGVEPHPTAHPGANFLRFVLFHPDAATVLGDHEASWCLPMLADFSATAERHPRDPVLHAVRRDIAQDPIMDAAFRHGLPHWLRAVGGRAAGHDGSVRPLLHPDPRRGATECRLLVETTSVLDETECRRVTFVLRERPRPAGRDRRSRRAASHLRVVPSED
;
A
#
# COMPACT_ATOMS: atom_id res chain seq x y z
N MET A 1 -25.04 -54.51 24.90
CA MET A 1 -23.76 -53.77 24.69
C MET A 1 -24.14 -52.45 24.02
N ALA A 2 -24.09 -51.36 24.77
CA ALA A 2 -24.42 -50.03 24.26
C ALA A 2 -23.12 -49.29 23.93
N PHE A 3 -22.90 -48.96 22.66
CA PHE A 3 -21.81 -48.09 22.23
C PHE A 3 -22.16 -46.64 22.54
N GLN A 4 -21.53 -46.03 23.54
CA GLN A 4 -21.52 -44.60 23.75
C GLN A 4 -20.55 -43.99 22.72
N ALA A 5 -21.14 -43.30 21.69
CA ALA A 5 -20.39 -42.43 20.84
C ALA A 5 -20.07 -41.14 21.63
N GLY A 6 -18.82 -41.00 22.08
CA GLY A 6 -18.31 -39.77 22.67
C GLY A 6 -18.23 -38.68 21.61
N GLY A 7 -19.25 -37.85 21.55
CA GLY A 7 -19.26 -36.65 20.72
C GLY A 7 -18.22 -35.66 21.26
N GLN A 8 -17.07 -35.59 20.63
CA GLN A 8 -16.12 -34.48 20.86
C GLN A 8 -16.84 -33.18 20.50
N ARG A 9 -17.10 -32.37 21.52
CA ARG A 9 -17.60 -31.01 21.34
C ARG A 9 -16.53 -30.23 20.55
N PRO A 10 -16.86 -29.65 19.40
CA PRO A 10 -15.90 -28.81 18.68
C PRO A 10 -15.41 -27.72 19.63
N ALA A 11 -14.10 -27.46 19.61
CA ALA A 11 -13.51 -26.37 20.38
C ALA A 11 -14.26 -25.06 20.10
N PRO A 12 -14.51 -24.21 21.11
CA PRO A 12 -15.15 -22.94 20.90
C PRO A 12 -14.32 -22.12 19.90
N ARG A 13 -15.00 -21.55 18.89
CA ARG A 13 -14.32 -20.64 17.95
C ARG A 13 -13.77 -19.45 18.75
N PRO A 14 -12.53 -19.00 18.46
CA PRO A 14 -11.99 -17.80 19.07
C PRO A 14 -12.98 -16.64 18.88
N GLY A 15 -13.18 -15.86 19.92
CA GLY A 15 -14.03 -14.66 19.85
C GLY A 15 -13.39 -13.60 18.92
N PRO A 16 -14.20 -12.72 18.31
CA PRO A 16 -13.66 -11.59 17.54
C PRO A 16 -12.71 -10.78 18.45
N GLY A 17 -11.51 -10.42 17.91
CA GLY A 17 -10.50 -9.67 18.63
C GLY A 17 -9.41 -10.50 19.32
N THR A 18 -9.39 -11.83 19.21
CA THR A 18 -8.25 -12.64 19.66
C THR A 18 -7.14 -12.66 18.60
N PRO A 19 -5.84 -12.78 19.00
CA PRO A 19 -4.73 -12.90 18.04
C PRO A 19 -4.92 -14.06 17.04
N GLU A 20 -5.53 -15.18 17.48
CA GLU A 20 -5.84 -16.33 16.64
C GLU A 20 -6.90 -16.00 15.59
N ALA A 21 -7.97 -15.30 15.97
CA ALA A 21 -9.02 -14.87 15.02
C ALA A 21 -8.48 -13.86 14.01
N ALA A 22 -7.60 -12.96 14.42
CA ALA A 22 -6.93 -12.03 13.52
C ALA A 22 -6.01 -12.76 12.52
N HIS A 23 -5.29 -13.79 12.98
CA HIS A 23 -4.43 -14.60 12.11
C HIS A 23 -5.25 -15.42 11.09
N ASP A 24 -6.34 -16.04 11.52
CA ASP A 24 -7.24 -16.78 10.62
C ASP A 24 -7.90 -15.84 9.61
N TYR A 25 -8.32 -14.65 10.04
CA TYR A 25 -8.83 -13.62 9.14
C TYR A 25 -7.80 -13.22 8.06
N LEU A 26 -6.55 -12.98 8.45
CA LEU A 26 -5.50 -12.63 7.50
C LEU A 26 -5.20 -13.77 6.52
N ARG A 27 -5.33 -15.03 6.94
CA ARG A 27 -5.18 -16.20 6.05
C ARG A 27 -6.28 -16.23 4.99
N ASP A 28 -7.54 -16.03 5.39
CA ASP A 28 -8.66 -15.98 4.45
C ASP A 28 -8.56 -14.73 3.56
N TYR A 29 -8.12 -13.61 4.14
CA TYR A 29 -7.92 -12.36 3.42
C TYR A 29 -6.83 -12.47 2.36
N ALA A 30 -5.78 -13.27 2.57
CA ALA A 30 -4.74 -13.54 1.58
C ALA A 30 -5.30 -14.14 0.30
N VAL A 31 -6.31 -15.05 0.40
CA VAL A 31 -7.00 -15.64 -0.76
C VAL A 31 -7.75 -14.56 -1.56
N LEU A 32 -8.44 -13.66 -0.87
CA LEU A 32 -9.12 -12.53 -1.51
C LEU A 32 -8.11 -11.59 -2.16
N LEU A 33 -7.00 -11.30 -1.48
CA LEU A 33 -5.96 -10.40 -1.98
C LEU A 33 -5.32 -10.95 -3.26
N ASP A 34 -5.07 -12.26 -3.34
CA ASP A 34 -4.51 -12.89 -4.53
C ASP A 34 -5.49 -12.92 -5.73
N SER A 35 -6.79 -12.75 -5.50
CA SER A 35 -7.78 -12.59 -6.57
C SER A 35 -7.80 -11.19 -7.21
N VAL A 36 -7.17 -10.21 -6.57
CA VAL A 36 -7.10 -8.83 -7.06
C VAL A 36 -6.03 -8.74 -8.16
N PRO A 37 -6.38 -8.25 -9.38
CA PRO A 37 -5.44 -8.20 -10.50
C PRO A 37 -4.43 -7.05 -10.41
N PHE A 38 -4.58 -6.16 -9.43
CA PHE A 38 -3.70 -5.03 -9.20
C PHE A 38 -2.71 -5.30 -8.06
N PRO A 39 -1.47 -4.76 -8.14
CA PRO A 39 -0.52 -4.85 -7.04
C PRO A 39 -1.17 -4.40 -5.74
N SER A 40 -1.20 -5.29 -4.74
CA SER A 40 -1.87 -5.03 -3.47
C SER A 40 -1.08 -5.61 -2.31
N LEU A 41 -1.08 -4.87 -1.20
CA LEU A 41 -0.46 -5.29 0.05
C LEU A 41 -1.35 -4.91 1.24
N VAL A 42 -1.16 -5.61 2.36
CA VAL A 42 -1.69 -5.23 3.66
C VAL A 42 -0.51 -4.84 4.55
N VAL A 43 -0.61 -3.68 5.16
CA VAL A 43 0.41 -3.14 6.06
C VAL A 43 -0.19 -2.73 7.39
N ASP A 44 0.62 -2.77 8.44
CA ASP A 44 0.29 -2.17 9.73
C ASP A 44 0.60 -0.65 9.76
N HIS A 45 0.43 -0.01 10.93
CA HIS A 45 0.73 1.42 11.12
C HIS A 45 2.21 1.78 10.95
N ARG A 46 3.14 0.81 11.03
CA ARG A 46 4.59 0.98 10.80
C ARG A 46 5.00 0.76 9.36
N TRP A 47 4.02 0.40 8.52
CA TRP A 47 4.23 -0.07 7.15
C TRP A 47 4.96 -1.42 7.06
N ASP A 48 4.97 -2.22 8.14
CA ASP A 48 5.36 -3.61 8.08
C ASP A 48 4.38 -4.38 7.19
N VAL A 49 4.90 -5.11 6.22
CA VAL A 49 4.07 -5.79 5.21
C VAL A 49 3.64 -7.14 5.75
N LEU A 50 2.33 -7.29 5.96
CA LEU A 50 1.73 -8.52 6.46
C LEU A 50 1.34 -9.48 5.34
N LEU A 51 0.81 -8.94 4.23
CA LEU A 51 0.37 -9.70 3.06
C LEU A 51 0.73 -8.96 1.78
N THR A 52 1.03 -9.72 0.72
CA THR A 52 1.17 -9.23 -0.66
C THR A 52 0.53 -10.20 -1.63
N ASN A 53 -0.03 -9.70 -2.73
CA ASN A 53 -0.51 -10.57 -3.81
C ASN A 53 0.54 -10.82 -4.90
N GLY A 54 0.22 -11.73 -5.84
CA GLY A 54 1.09 -12.06 -6.96
C GLY A 54 1.43 -10.86 -7.84
N ALA A 55 0.49 -9.94 -8.07
CA ALA A 55 0.71 -8.73 -8.87
C ALA A 55 1.71 -7.76 -8.20
N PHE A 56 1.67 -7.64 -6.86
CA PHE A 56 2.66 -6.85 -6.10
C PHE A 56 4.05 -7.47 -6.24
N ARG A 57 4.19 -8.77 -6.03
CA ARG A 57 5.47 -9.47 -6.19
C ARG A 57 6.05 -9.30 -7.60
N THR A 58 5.20 -9.36 -8.63
CA THR A 58 5.60 -9.11 -10.02
C THR A 58 6.06 -7.68 -10.25
N LEU A 59 5.40 -6.67 -9.66
CA LEU A 59 5.80 -5.27 -9.80
C LEU A 59 7.21 -5.02 -9.26
N PHE A 60 7.58 -5.67 -8.15
CA PHE A 60 8.85 -5.47 -7.46
C PHE A 60 9.87 -6.60 -7.71
N GLN A 61 9.63 -7.51 -8.68
CA GLN A 61 10.50 -8.68 -8.93
C GLN A 61 11.94 -8.34 -9.34
N GLY A 62 12.17 -7.13 -9.88
CA GLY A 62 13.49 -6.67 -10.32
C GLY A 62 14.25 -5.87 -9.26
N VAL A 63 13.69 -5.73 -8.06
CA VAL A 63 14.34 -5.04 -6.94
C VAL A 63 15.31 -6.00 -6.25
N GLU A 64 16.57 -5.60 -6.11
CA GLU A 64 17.58 -6.42 -5.45
C GLU A 64 17.26 -6.62 -3.95
N PRO A 65 17.67 -7.75 -3.35
CA PRO A 65 17.46 -7.98 -1.92
C PRO A 65 18.19 -6.92 -1.07
N HIS A 66 17.49 -6.38 -0.08
CA HIS A 66 18.05 -5.45 0.89
C HIS A 66 17.73 -5.90 2.32
N PRO A 67 18.69 -5.88 3.27
CA PRO A 67 18.51 -6.49 4.60
C PRO A 67 17.43 -5.81 5.45
N THR A 68 17.19 -4.52 5.27
CA THR A 68 16.28 -3.73 6.13
C THR A 68 15.21 -2.97 5.35
N ALA A 69 15.27 -2.94 4.02
CA ALA A 69 14.43 -2.10 3.17
C ALA A 69 13.79 -2.87 1.99
N HIS A 70 13.49 -4.15 2.17
CA HIS A 70 12.83 -4.95 1.15
C HIS A 70 11.34 -4.57 1.03
N PRO A 71 10.77 -4.37 -0.20
CA PRO A 71 9.39 -3.91 -0.39
C PRO A 71 8.34 -4.85 0.19
N GLY A 72 8.63 -6.14 0.31
CA GLY A 72 7.76 -7.15 0.91
C GLY A 72 7.97 -7.35 2.42
N ALA A 73 8.85 -6.57 3.07
CA ALA A 73 9.06 -6.60 4.52
C ALA A 73 8.54 -5.32 5.18
N ASN A 74 9.02 -4.16 4.76
CA ASN A 74 8.55 -2.86 5.24
C ASN A 74 8.55 -1.84 4.09
N PHE A 75 7.36 -1.41 3.70
CA PHE A 75 7.21 -0.57 2.51
C PHE A 75 7.69 0.87 2.73
N LEU A 76 7.58 1.41 3.96
CA LEU A 76 8.14 2.72 4.30
C LEU A 76 9.67 2.72 4.14
N ARG A 77 10.34 1.72 4.71
CA ARG A 77 11.80 1.61 4.60
C ARG A 77 12.25 1.39 3.16
N PHE A 78 11.49 0.62 2.38
CA PHE A 78 11.75 0.47 0.95
C PHE A 78 11.71 1.82 0.24
N VAL A 79 10.65 2.60 0.43
CA VAL A 79 10.51 3.91 -0.22
C VAL A 79 11.63 4.87 0.21
N LEU A 80 12.03 4.87 1.47
CA LEU A 80 12.98 5.87 1.98
C LEU A 80 14.45 5.50 1.76
N PHE A 81 14.79 4.20 1.85
CA PHE A 81 16.19 3.79 2.00
C PHE A 81 16.68 2.77 0.96
N HIS A 82 15.79 2.23 0.10
CA HIS A 82 16.23 1.24 -0.87
C HIS A 82 16.84 1.94 -2.10
N PRO A 83 18.08 1.59 -2.52
CA PRO A 83 18.73 2.22 -3.66
C PRO A 83 17.95 2.06 -4.96
N ASP A 84 17.26 0.91 -5.14
CA ASP A 84 16.49 0.62 -6.35
C ASP A 84 15.05 1.14 -6.28
N ALA A 85 14.62 1.83 -5.21
CA ALA A 85 13.24 2.29 -5.10
C ALA A 85 12.82 3.14 -6.31
N ALA A 86 13.71 4.01 -6.79
CA ALA A 86 13.47 4.86 -7.95
C ALA A 86 13.37 4.09 -9.28
N THR A 87 13.78 2.82 -9.34
CA THR A 87 13.63 1.99 -10.56
C THR A 87 12.19 1.50 -10.76
N VAL A 88 11.37 1.52 -9.71
CA VAL A 88 9.94 1.14 -9.75
C VAL A 88 9.04 2.35 -9.46
N LEU A 89 9.45 3.21 -8.54
CA LEU A 89 8.68 4.35 -8.07
C LEU A 89 9.11 5.61 -8.85
N GLY A 90 8.35 5.98 -9.89
CA GLY A 90 8.66 7.14 -10.71
C GLY A 90 8.50 8.45 -9.94
N ASP A 91 9.27 9.49 -10.29
CA ASP A 91 9.32 10.76 -9.54
C ASP A 91 9.45 10.52 -8.02
N HIS A 92 10.42 9.69 -7.69
CA HIS A 92 10.56 9.04 -6.39
C HIS A 92 10.52 10.00 -5.21
N GLU A 93 11.26 11.11 -5.26
CA GLU A 93 11.33 12.07 -4.16
C GLU A 93 9.96 12.75 -3.91
N ALA A 94 9.42 13.42 -4.92
CA ALA A 94 8.22 14.25 -4.76
C ALA A 94 6.93 13.40 -4.63
N SER A 95 6.84 12.30 -5.38
CA SER A 95 5.61 11.50 -5.46
C SER A 95 5.56 10.35 -4.46
N TRP A 96 6.70 9.95 -3.86
CA TRP A 96 6.74 8.80 -2.95
C TRP A 96 7.42 9.13 -1.61
N CYS A 97 8.65 9.67 -1.58
CA CYS A 97 9.35 9.93 -0.31
C CYS A 97 8.64 10.98 0.54
N LEU A 98 8.30 12.13 -0.02
CA LEU A 98 7.67 13.21 0.76
C LEU A 98 6.30 12.81 1.33
N PRO A 99 5.39 12.17 0.56
CA PRO A 99 4.16 11.63 1.13
C PRO A 99 4.38 10.55 2.21
N MET A 100 5.39 9.68 2.05
CA MET A 100 5.70 8.67 3.06
C MET A 100 6.28 9.29 4.33
N LEU A 101 7.12 10.32 4.21
CA LEU A 101 7.63 11.09 5.35
C LEU A 101 6.49 11.83 6.08
N ALA A 102 5.47 12.31 5.35
CA ALA A 102 4.29 12.93 5.96
C ALA A 102 3.48 11.93 6.79
N ASP A 103 3.19 10.74 6.21
CA ASP A 103 2.47 9.67 6.92
C ASP A 103 3.27 9.15 8.12
N PHE A 104 4.59 8.97 7.96
CA PHE A 104 5.50 8.61 9.04
C PHE A 104 5.45 9.64 10.18
N SER A 105 5.54 10.94 9.88
CA SER A 105 5.49 12.00 10.89
C SER A 105 4.18 11.95 11.69
N ALA A 106 3.04 11.87 10.98
CA ALA A 106 1.73 11.79 11.61
C ALA A 106 1.55 10.50 12.44
N THR A 107 2.12 9.38 11.97
CA THR A 107 2.06 8.10 12.70
C THR A 107 2.95 8.13 13.94
N ALA A 108 4.16 8.68 13.85
CA ALA A 108 5.07 8.83 14.99
C ALA A 108 4.49 9.75 16.09
N GLU A 109 3.71 10.76 15.71
CA GLU A 109 2.98 11.61 16.66
C GLU A 109 1.85 10.85 17.39
N ARG A 110 1.13 9.97 16.68
CA ARG A 110 0.07 9.13 17.28
C ARG A 110 0.62 8.01 18.16
N HIS A 111 1.81 7.49 17.83
CA HIS A 111 2.47 6.38 18.53
C HIS A 111 3.85 6.80 19.11
N PRO A 112 3.91 7.78 20.05
CA PRO A 112 5.16 8.39 20.50
C PRO A 112 6.08 7.46 21.30
N ARG A 113 5.62 6.26 21.65
CA ARG A 113 6.41 5.25 22.39
C ARG A 113 6.81 4.05 21.55
N ASP A 114 6.51 4.06 20.26
CA ASP A 114 6.82 2.92 19.37
C ASP A 114 8.33 2.87 19.06
N PRO A 115 9.04 1.80 19.50
CA PRO A 115 10.50 1.71 19.32
C PRO A 115 10.91 1.53 17.85
N VAL A 116 10.03 0.97 17.00
CA VAL A 116 10.30 0.77 15.56
C VAL A 116 10.25 2.12 14.86
N LEU A 117 9.24 2.95 15.14
CA LEU A 117 9.17 4.30 14.59
C LEU A 117 10.33 5.17 15.05
N HIS A 118 10.76 5.02 16.32
CA HIS A 118 11.99 5.66 16.80
C HIS A 118 13.25 5.21 16.06
N ALA A 119 13.34 3.93 15.69
CA ALA A 119 14.45 3.42 14.88
C ALA A 119 14.44 4.05 13.49
N VAL A 120 13.29 4.08 12.80
CA VAL A 120 13.15 4.74 11.49
C VAL A 120 13.54 6.22 11.57
N ARG A 121 13.14 6.93 12.64
CA ARG A 121 13.50 8.34 12.84
C ARG A 121 15.02 8.53 12.99
N ARG A 122 15.70 7.62 13.67
CA ARG A 122 17.18 7.64 13.76
C ARG A 122 17.83 7.40 12.43
N ASP A 123 17.31 6.44 11.65
CA ASP A 123 17.82 6.12 10.32
C ASP A 123 17.65 7.31 9.37
N ILE A 124 16.49 8.00 9.41
CA ILE A 124 16.28 9.26 8.66
C ILE A 124 17.33 10.31 9.06
N ALA A 125 17.59 10.49 10.36
CA ALA A 125 18.55 11.49 10.84
C ALA A 125 20.00 11.15 10.53
N GLN A 126 20.32 9.88 10.26
CA GLN A 126 21.67 9.42 9.86
C GLN A 126 21.92 9.51 8.34
N ASP A 127 20.85 9.55 7.54
CA ASP A 127 20.96 9.74 6.09
C ASP A 127 20.84 11.23 5.75
N PRO A 128 21.89 11.89 5.24
CA PRO A 128 21.86 13.33 4.97
C PRO A 128 20.79 13.76 3.97
N ILE A 129 20.44 12.90 3.01
CA ILE A 129 19.43 13.19 2.00
C ILE A 129 18.04 13.10 2.64
N MET A 130 17.79 12.03 3.40
CA MET A 130 16.49 11.85 4.10
C MET A 130 16.32 12.86 5.22
N ASP A 131 17.36 13.23 5.96
CA ASP A 131 17.29 14.29 6.98
C ASP A 131 16.95 15.65 6.35
N ALA A 132 17.58 16.01 5.23
CA ALA A 132 17.24 17.22 4.50
C ALA A 132 15.82 17.19 3.94
N ALA A 133 15.38 16.06 3.36
CA ALA A 133 14.01 15.88 2.89
C ALA A 133 13.01 16.02 4.03
N PHE A 134 13.27 15.43 5.19
CA PHE A 134 12.39 15.48 6.35
C PHE A 134 12.33 16.88 6.97
N ARG A 135 13.45 17.55 7.18
CA ARG A 135 13.52 18.86 7.84
C ARG A 135 13.11 20.04 6.99
N HIS A 136 13.43 19.99 5.69
CA HIS A 136 13.25 21.12 4.78
C HIS A 136 12.26 20.82 3.65
N GLY A 137 12.38 19.65 3.01
CA GLY A 137 11.54 19.25 1.90
C GLY A 137 10.08 19.05 2.33
N LEU A 138 9.84 18.27 3.37
CA LEU A 138 8.50 17.94 3.85
C LEU A 138 7.67 19.18 4.27
N PRO A 139 8.17 20.12 5.09
CA PRO A 139 7.39 21.33 5.42
C PRO A 139 7.08 22.21 4.21
N HIS A 140 7.99 22.29 3.24
CA HIS A 140 7.77 23.01 2.00
C HIS A 140 6.68 22.32 1.16
N TRP A 141 6.79 21.03 0.98
CA TRP A 141 5.83 20.20 0.22
C TRP A 141 4.44 20.25 0.85
N LEU A 142 4.30 20.10 2.17
CA LEU A 142 3.01 20.19 2.87
C LEU A 142 2.31 21.54 2.67
N ARG A 143 3.08 22.63 2.61
CA ARG A 143 2.52 23.96 2.29
C ARG A 143 2.03 24.08 0.86
N ALA A 144 2.73 23.44 -0.08
CA ALA A 144 2.40 23.49 -1.50
C ALA A 144 1.17 22.63 -1.84
N VAL A 145 1.06 21.43 -1.27
CA VAL A 145 -0.04 20.48 -1.61
C VAL A 145 -1.28 20.65 -0.72
N GLY A 146 -1.12 21.24 0.46
CA GLY A 146 -2.16 21.32 1.48
C GLY A 146 -2.40 19.99 2.21
N GLY A 147 -2.87 20.06 3.46
CA GLY A 147 -2.95 18.91 4.34
C GLY A 147 -3.82 17.73 3.87
N ARG A 148 -4.86 17.99 3.04
CA ARG A 148 -5.69 16.92 2.46
C ARG A 148 -5.00 16.13 1.35
N ALA A 149 -4.10 16.75 0.61
CA ALA A 149 -3.39 16.12 -0.50
C ALA A 149 -2.17 15.31 -0.03
N ALA A 150 -1.80 15.40 1.25
CA ALA A 150 -0.72 14.62 1.84
C ALA A 150 -1.09 13.14 2.06
N GLY A 151 -2.38 12.77 1.97
CA GLY A 151 -2.84 11.40 2.12
C GLY A 151 -2.44 10.49 0.96
N HIS A 152 -2.36 9.19 1.25
CA HIS A 152 -2.10 8.18 0.22
C HIS A 152 -3.35 7.86 -0.59
N ASP A 153 -4.52 7.81 0.05
CA ASP A 153 -5.76 7.40 -0.59
C ASP A 153 -6.19 8.34 -1.71
N GLY A 154 -6.55 7.76 -2.85
CA GLY A 154 -6.97 8.47 -4.06
C GLY A 154 -5.83 9.17 -4.81
N SER A 155 -4.60 9.24 -4.25
CA SER A 155 -3.47 9.90 -4.90
C SER A 155 -3.05 9.16 -6.18
N VAL A 156 -2.65 9.92 -7.21
CA VAL A 156 -2.11 9.36 -8.46
C VAL A 156 -0.60 9.58 -8.46
N ARG A 157 0.14 8.50 -8.68
CA ARG A 157 1.61 8.51 -8.62
C ARG A 157 2.23 7.81 -9.82
N PRO A 158 3.36 8.30 -10.32
CA PRO A 158 4.08 7.64 -11.39
C PRO A 158 4.72 6.34 -10.92
N LEU A 159 4.66 5.31 -11.79
CA LEU A 159 5.29 4.02 -11.64
C LEU A 159 6.12 3.67 -12.89
N LEU A 160 7.18 2.91 -12.69
CA LEU A 160 7.96 2.27 -13.74
C LEU A 160 7.70 0.76 -13.67
N HIS A 161 6.82 0.27 -14.55
CA HIS A 161 6.44 -1.14 -14.52
C HIS A 161 7.55 -2.00 -15.15
N PRO A 162 7.92 -3.17 -14.57
CA PRO A 162 8.96 -4.03 -15.12
C PRO A 162 8.61 -4.64 -16.48
N ASP A 163 7.32 -4.78 -16.82
CA ASP A 163 6.90 -5.13 -18.17
C ASP A 163 7.13 -3.95 -19.12
N PRO A 164 8.03 -4.10 -20.14
CA PRO A 164 8.33 -3.02 -21.09
C PRO A 164 7.13 -2.51 -21.87
N ARG A 165 6.07 -3.33 -22.00
CA ARG A 165 4.83 -2.95 -22.68
C ARG A 165 4.05 -1.90 -21.92
N ARG A 166 4.20 -1.89 -20.58
CA ARG A 166 3.59 -0.89 -19.68
C ARG A 166 4.55 0.27 -19.42
N GLY A 167 5.83 -0.04 -19.17
CA GLY A 167 6.90 0.96 -18.97
C GLY A 167 6.54 2.02 -17.93
N ALA A 168 6.76 3.29 -18.27
CA ALA A 168 6.34 4.40 -17.44
C ALA A 168 4.80 4.51 -17.45
N THR A 169 4.17 4.31 -16.31
CA THR A 169 2.73 4.33 -16.11
C THR A 169 2.38 5.19 -14.89
N GLU A 170 1.12 5.29 -14.58
CA GLU A 170 0.62 5.90 -13.35
C GLU A 170 -0.20 4.88 -12.58
N CYS A 171 -0.22 4.98 -11.28
CA CYS A 171 -1.17 4.25 -10.44
C CYS A 171 -1.97 5.20 -9.59
N ARG A 172 -3.22 4.85 -9.33
CA ARG A 172 -4.00 5.44 -8.24
C ARG A 172 -3.84 4.53 -7.02
N LEU A 173 -3.46 5.11 -5.90
CA LEU A 173 -3.47 4.41 -4.62
C LEU A 173 -4.90 4.39 -4.07
N LEU A 174 -5.39 3.21 -3.73
CA LEU A 174 -6.61 3.05 -2.93
C LEU A 174 -6.19 2.47 -1.58
N VAL A 175 -6.57 3.15 -0.51
CA VAL A 175 -6.31 2.72 0.87
C VAL A 175 -7.63 2.35 1.50
N GLU A 176 -7.76 1.09 1.89
CA GLU A 176 -9.01 0.54 2.42
C GLU A 176 -8.75 -0.18 3.73
N THR A 177 -9.69 -0.04 4.65
CA THR A 177 -9.65 -0.68 5.96
C THR A 177 -10.98 -1.36 6.20
N THR A 178 -10.96 -2.66 6.51
CA THR A 178 -12.13 -3.37 7.04
C THR A 178 -12.16 -3.22 8.56
N SER A 179 -13.29 -3.49 9.21
CA SER A 179 -13.37 -3.39 10.68
C SER A 179 -12.30 -4.20 11.40
N VAL A 180 -12.01 -5.42 10.93
CA VAL A 180 -10.97 -6.28 11.53
C VAL A 180 -9.57 -5.74 11.29
N LEU A 181 -9.29 -5.17 10.11
CA LEU A 181 -8.00 -4.53 9.83
C LEU A 181 -7.84 -3.24 10.66
N ASP A 182 -8.92 -2.49 10.88
CA ASP A 182 -8.93 -1.27 11.70
C ASP A 182 -8.64 -1.58 13.17
N GLU A 183 -9.25 -2.62 13.73
CA GLU A 183 -8.99 -3.09 15.08
C GLU A 183 -7.52 -3.50 15.30
N THR A 184 -6.83 -3.90 14.24
CA THR A 184 -5.40 -4.28 14.25
C THR A 184 -4.49 -3.18 13.70
N GLU A 185 -4.99 -1.97 13.50
CA GLU A 185 -4.27 -0.83 12.89
C GLU A 185 -3.64 -1.17 11.53
N CYS A 186 -4.30 -2.06 10.77
CA CYS A 186 -3.87 -2.51 9.45
C CYS A 186 -4.72 -1.88 8.35
N ARG A 187 -4.14 -1.76 7.17
CA ARG A 187 -4.82 -1.24 5.98
C ARG A 187 -4.35 -1.97 4.72
N ARG A 188 -5.26 -2.12 3.77
CA ARG A 188 -4.93 -2.56 2.42
C ARG A 188 -4.55 -1.36 1.57
N VAL A 189 -3.47 -1.47 0.82
CA VAL A 189 -3.07 -0.52 -0.20
C VAL A 189 -3.06 -1.22 -1.55
N THR A 190 -3.81 -0.68 -2.52
CA THR A 190 -3.92 -1.21 -3.88
C THR A 190 -3.42 -0.17 -4.87
N PHE A 191 -2.53 -0.57 -5.78
CA PHE A 191 -1.99 0.25 -6.86
C PHE A 191 -2.83 -0.01 -8.12
N VAL A 192 -3.88 0.75 -8.32
CA VAL A 192 -4.71 0.64 -9.53
C VAL A 192 -3.95 1.26 -10.69
N LEU A 193 -3.36 0.39 -11.53
CA LEU A 193 -2.59 0.83 -12.69
C LEU A 193 -3.50 1.51 -13.70
N ARG A 194 -3.10 2.69 -14.16
CA ARG A 194 -3.81 3.49 -15.15
C ARG A 194 -3.11 3.33 -16.49
N GLU A 195 -3.84 2.89 -17.49
CA GLU A 195 -3.32 2.95 -18.85
C GLU A 195 -3.11 4.43 -19.22
N ARG A 196 -1.89 4.78 -19.61
CA ARG A 196 -1.67 6.08 -20.24
C ARG A 196 -2.57 6.16 -21.46
N PRO A 197 -3.36 7.24 -21.64
CA PRO A 197 -4.03 7.46 -22.91
C PRO A 197 -2.94 7.41 -23.98
N ARG A 198 -3.02 6.44 -24.90
CA ARG A 198 -2.17 6.45 -26.09
C ARG A 198 -2.34 7.84 -26.71
N PRO A 199 -1.25 8.58 -27.03
CA PRO A 199 -1.38 9.78 -27.79
C PRO A 199 -2.19 9.41 -29.01
N ALA A 200 -3.29 10.11 -29.23
CA ALA A 200 -4.21 9.83 -30.32
C ALA A 200 -3.43 9.96 -31.63
N GLY A 201 -2.82 8.84 -32.05
CA GLY A 201 -2.40 8.66 -33.42
C GLY A 201 -3.63 8.92 -34.25
N ARG A 202 -3.49 9.79 -35.26
CA ARG A 202 -4.53 10.14 -36.22
C ARG A 202 -5.11 8.90 -36.88
N ASP A 203 -5.98 8.18 -36.18
CA ASP A 203 -6.81 7.14 -36.76
C ASP A 203 -8.27 7.56 -36.61
N ARG A 204 -8.73 8.20 -37.69
CA ARG A 204 -10.13 8.45 -37.95
C ARG A 204 -10.83 7.14 -38.30
N ARG A 205 -11.05 6.22 -37.34
CA ARG A 205 -12.05 5.12 -37.50
C ARG A 205 -12.04 4.25 -36.26
N SER A 206 -12.76 4.60 -35.23
CA SER A 206 -13.54 3.71 -34.36
C SER A 206 -14.22 4.53 -33.27
N ARG A 207 -15.22 5.28 -33.66
CA ARG A 207 -16.29 5.65 -32.71
C ARG A 207 -17.28 4.48 -32.74
N ARG A 208 -17.22 3.61 -31.73
CA ARG A 208 -18.38 2.88 -31.17
C ARG A 208 -17.91 1.94 -30.08
N ALA A 209 -18.22 2.27 -28.89
CA ALA A 209 -18.57 1.52 -27.68
C ALA A 209 -17.96 2.17 -26.44
N ALA A 210 -18.48 3.33 -26.06
CA ALA A 210 -18.35 3.80 -24.70
C ALA A 210 -19.48 3.13 -23.89
N SER A 211 -19.10 2.20 -23.02
CA SER A 211 -20.01 1.59 -22.04
C SER A 211 -20.35 2.65 -21.01
N HIS A 212 -21.58 3.18 -21.08
CA HIS A 212 -22.09 4.15 -20.12
C HIS A 212 -22.49 3.43 -18.83
N LEU A 213 -21.74 3.66 -17.77
CA LEU A 213 -22.27 3.49 -16.41
C LEU A 213 -23.37 4.53 -16.19
N ARG A 214 -24.62 4.07 -16.23
CA ARG A 214 -25.78 4.89 -15.92
C ARG A 214 -25.89 4.98 -14.39
N VAL A 215 -25.59 6.15 -13.84
CA VAL A 215 -25.98 6.47 -12.46
C VAL A 215 -27.50 6.62 -12.46
N VAL A 216 -28.21 5.76 -11.72
CA VAL A 216 -29.64 5.87 -11.49
C VAL A 216 -29.83 6.88 -10.36
N PRO A 217 -30.55 8.02 -10.57
CA PRO A 217 -30.90 8.89 -9.46
C PRO A 217 -31.93 8.17 -8.58
N SER A 218 -31.71 8.16 -7.27
CA SER A 218 -32.73 7.80 -6.29
C SER A 218 -33.78 8.91 -6.28
N GLU A 219 -35.01 8.58 -6.65
CA GLU A 219 -36.17 9.43 -6.39
C GLU A 219 -36.66 9.18 -4.96
N ASP A 220 -36.86 10.25 -4.22
CA ASP A 220 -37.57 10.31 -2.93
C ASP A 220 -39.08 10.07 -3.11
#